data_0a41851a85ef9998b7c7b6bfb02412eb
#
_entry.id   0a41851a85ef9998b7c7b6bfb02412eb
#
_cell.length_a   1.000
_cell.length_b   1.000
_cell.length_c   1.000
_cell.angle_alpha   90.00
_cell.angle_beta   90.00
_cell.angle_gamma   90.00
#
_symmetry.space_group_name_H-M   'P 1'
#
loop_
_entity.id
_entity.type
_entity.pdbx_description
1 polymer ?
#
loop_
_entity_poly.entity_id
_entity_poly.type
_entity_poly.pdbx_seq_one_letter_code
_entity_poly.pdbx_strand_id
1 'polypeptide(L)'
;MSLILINKFFASLIVLSDVFIVTGVIYYFFLKQPNDAVVDFFGKHGIKFAFFVSLGATVTTLFYSYWAGYAACDLCWFQRIFIYPQVVLLGLAWWKEDRKIVDYAIPLAWFGAAFAVYHNYIYYGGTPFFNCSAEGVSL
;
A
#
# COMPACT_ATOMS: atom_id res chain seq x y z
N MET A 1 -0.26 -27.14 0.82
CA MET A 1 -0.01 -26.78 2.23
C MET A 1 0.87 -25.54 2.39
N SER A 2 1.84 -25.31 1.52
CA SER A 2 2.73 -24.13 1.57
C SER A 2 2.05 -22.76 1.25
N LEU A 3 1.14 -22.71 0.27
CA LEU A 3 0.43 -21.48 -0.10
C LEU A 3 -0.47 -20.93 1.03
N ILE A 4 -1.12 -21.81 1.78
CA ILE A 4 -1.97 -21.41 2.92
C ILE A 4 -1.13 -20.79 4.04
N LEU A 5 0.06 -21.33 4.30
CA LEU A 5 0.99 -20.76 5.29
C LEU A 5 1.52 -19.41 4.83
N ILE A 6 1.88 -19.28 3.56
CA ILE A 6 2.32 -18.01 2.97
C ILE A 6 1.22 -16.95 3.07
N ASN A 7 -0.01 -17.29 2.71
CA ASN A 7 -1.14 -16.37 2.80
C ASN A 7 -1.41 -15.91 4.26
N LYS A 8 -1.37 -16.84 5.22
CA LYS A 8 -1.53 -16.49 6.65
C LYS A 8 -0.40 -15.60 7.15
N PHE A 9 0.83 -15.83 6.71
CA PHE A 9 1.97 -15.01 7.06
C PHE A 9 1.82 -13.57 6.52
N PHE A 10 1.48 -13.43 5.24
CA PHE A 10 1.23 -12.10 4.65
C PHE A 10 0.03 -11.40 5.27
N ALA A 11 -1.07 -12.13 5.54
CA ALA A 11 -2.23 -11.56 6.21
C ALA A 11 -1.88 -11.01 7.62
N SER A 12 -1.10 -11.75 8.40
CA SER A 12 -0.67 -11.26 9.72
C SER A 12 0.27 -10.05 9.63
N LEU A 13 1.16 -10.00 8.62
CA LEU A 13 2.00 -8.82 8.39
C LEU A 13 1.18 -7.58 8.02
N ILE A 14 0.14 -7.74 7.19
CA ILE A 14 -0.77 -6.64 6.82
C ILE A 14 -1.49 -6.11 8.04
N VAL A 15 -2.09 -6.98 8.85
CA VAL A 15 -2.81 -6.57 10.08
C VAL A 15 -1.88 -5.85 11.06
N LEU A 16 -0.65 -6.35 11.24
CA LEU A 16 0.34 -5.68 12.09
C LEU A 16 0.73 -4.30 11.55
N SER A 17 0.91 -4.19 10.23
CA SER A 17 1.19 -2.92 9.56
C SER A 17 0.05 -1.93 9.73
N ASP A 18 -1.20 -2.37 9.57
CA ASP A 18 -2.39 -1.52 9.74
C ASP A 18 -2.52 -1.01 11.17
N VAL A 19 -2.34 -1.87 12.16
CA VAL A 19 -2.34 -1.48 13.58
C VAL A 19 -1.23 -0.45 13.85
N PHE A 20 -0.04 -0.64 13.29
CA PHE A 20 1.07 0.29 13.47
C PHE A 20 0.77 1.66 12.83
N ILE A 21 0.19 1.68 11.62
CA ILE A 21 -0.20 2.92 10.92
C ILE A 21 -1.28 3.66 11.69
N VAL A 22 -2.34 2.96 12.11
CA VAL A 22 -3.45 3.55 12.88
C VAL A 22 -2.95 4.13 14.19
N THR A 23 -2.10 3.40 14.92
CA THR A 23 -1.49 3.87 16.15
C THR A 23 -0.62 5.11 15.91
N GLY A 24 0.18 5.12 14.84
CA GLY A 24 1.00 6.27 14.46
C GLY A 24 0.18 7.50 14.09
N VAL A 25 -0.94 7.33 13.38
CA VAL A 25 -1.86 8.42 13.05
C VAL A 25 -2.53 8.97 14.30
N ILE A 26 -3.03 8.12 15.19
CA ILE A 26 -3.62 8.52 16.46
C ILE A 26 -2.60 9.28 17.31
N TYR A 27 -1.38 8.76 17.42
CA TYR A 27 -0.29 9.43 18.13
C TYR A 27 -0.02 10.82 17.57
N TYR A 28 0.09 10.93 16.23
CA TYR A 28 0.35 12.21 15.56
C TYR A 28 -0.77 13.23 15.80
N PHE A 29 -2.04 12.84 15.77
CA PHE A 29 -3.17 13.75 15.95
C PHE A 29 -3.44 14.14 17.40
N PHE A 30 -3.30 13.20 18.34
CA PHE A 30 -3.74 13.40 19.72
C PHE A 30 -2.60 13.70 20.70
N LEU A 31 -1.39 13.24 20.45
CA LEU A 31 -0.27 13.29 21.37
C LEU A 31 0.91 14.14 20.88
N LYS A 32 0.76 14.83 19.73
CA LYS A 32 1.82 15.61 19.10
C LYS A 32 2.41 16.64 20.08
N GLN A 33 3.60 16.38 20.57
CA GLN A 33 4.46 17.35 21.22
C GLN A 33 5.43 17.95 20.19
N PRO A 34 5.74 19.24 20.24
CA PRO A 34 6.56 19.92 19.20
C PRO A 34 8.01 19.41 19.09
N ASN A 35 8.47 18.55 19.97
CA ASN A 35 9.84 18.04 20.01
C ASN A 35 9.92 16.49 19.94
N ASP A 36 9.00 15.84 19.23
CA ASP A 36 8.98 14.39 19.20
C ASP A 36 10.08 13.83 18.29
N ALA A 37 10.96 13.01 18.87
CA ALA A 37 11.99 12.25 18.17
C ALA A 37 11.42 11.38 17.05
N VAL A 38 10.16 10.94 17.17
CA VAL A 38 9.43 10.17 16.14
C VAL A 38 9.19 11.01 14.90
N VAL A 39 8.75 12.27 15.05
CA VAL A 39 8.50 13.18 13.92
C VAL A 39 9.79 13.50 13.19
N ASP A 40 10.89 13.72 13.92
CA ASP A 40 12.21 13.97 13.34
C ASP A 40 12.75 12.73 12.61
N PHE A 41 12.59 11.54 13.20
CA PHE A 41 12.96 10.27 12.57
C PHE A 41 12.24 10.05 11.24
N PHE A 42 10.91 10.20 11.20
CA PHE A 42 10.14 10.09 9.95
C PHE A 42 10.44 11.23 8.98
N GLY A 43 10.74 12.42 9.47
CA GLY A 43 11.19 13.54 8.64
C GLY A 43 12.51 13.24 7.91
N LYS A 44 13.42 12.49 8.54
CA LYS A 44 14.73 12.12 7.96
C LYS A 44 14.68 10.86 7.11
N HIS A 45 13.92 9.85 7.54
CA HIS A 45 13.94 8.51 6.94
C HIS A 45 12.64 8.16 6.18
N GLY A 46 11.61 9.02 6.23
CA GLY A 46 10.28 8.73 5.68
C GLY A 46 10.28 8.37 4.20
N ILE A 47 11.09 9.05 3.38
CA ILE A 47 11.20 8.76 1.93
C ILE A 47 11.76 7.35 1.71
N LYS A 48 12.81 6.98 2.44
CA LYS A 48 13.41 5.64 2.34
C LYS A 48 12.41 4.56 2.75
N PHE A 49 11.73 4.79 3.87
CA PHE A 49 10.71 3.88 4.37
C PHE A 49 9.55 3.72 3.38
N ALA A 50 9.02 4.83 2.86
CA ALA A 50 7.96 4.81 1.84
C ALA A 50 8.40 4.10 0.55
N PHE A 51 9.65 4.28 0.12
CA PHE A 51 10.21 3.57 -1.02
C PHE A 51 10.21 2.05 -0.80
N PHE A 52 10.71 1.57 0.33
CA PHE A 52 10.74 0.13 0.61
C PHE A 52 9.35 -0.47 0.77
N VAL A 53 8.40 0.26 1.34
CA VAL A 53 7.00 -0.19 1.45
C VAL A 53 6.37 -0.31 0.07
N SER A 54 6.49 0.69 -0.79
CA SER A 54 5.94 0.65 -2.15
C SER A 54 6.62 -0.40 -3.03
N LEU A 55 7.94 -0.59 -2.88
CA LEU A 55 8.68 -1.65 -3.56
C LEU A 55 8.20 -3.04 -3.11
N GLY A 56 8.07 -3.25 -1.81
CA GLY A 56 7.56 -4.49 -1.24
C GLY A 56 6.14 -4.81 -1.71
N ALA A 57 5.25 -3.82 -1.72
CA ALA A 57 3.89 -3.97 -2.26
C ALA A 57 3.92 -4.35 -3.75
N THR A 58 4.78 -3.70 -4.54
CA THR A 58 4.94 -4.00 -5.98
C THR A 58 5.42 -5.43 -6.19
N VAL A 59 6.47 -5.86 -5.49
CA VAL A 59 7.00 -7.22 -5.59
C VAL A 59 5.96 -8.26 -5.17
N THR A 60 5.22 -7.99 -4.09
CA THR A 60 4.16 -8.88 -3.60
C THR A 60 3.03 -9.01 -4.63
N THR A 61 2.58 -7.92 -5.23
CA THR A 61 1.52 -7.96 -6.24
C THR A 61 1.95 -8.69 -7.51
N LEU A 62 3.21 -8.55 -7.93
CA LEU A 62 3.77 -9.29 -9.05
C LEU A 62 3.88 -10.79 -8.73
N PHE A 63 4.36 -11.13 -7.55
CA PHE A 63 4.45 -12.52 -7.10
C PHE A 63 3.10 -13.22 -7.14
N TYR A 64 2.05 -12.60 -6.58
CA TYR A 64 0.71 -13.19 -6.58
C TYR A 64 0.12 -13.33 -7.98
N SER A 65 0.40 -12.40 -8.91
CA SER A 65 -0.11 -12.47 -10.28
C SER A 65 0.60 -13.48 -11.15
N TYR A 66 1.95 -13.52 -11.10
CA TYR A 66 2.73 -14.32 -12.04
C TYR A 66 3.07 -15.70 -11.51
N TRP A 67 3.28 -15.83 -10.20
CA TRP A 67 3.70 -17.09 -9.60
C TRP A 67 2.56 -17.85 -8.92
N ALA A 68 1.69 -17.18 -8.21
CA ALA A 68 0.56 -17.80 -7.55
C ALA A 68 -0.65 -17.98 -8.48
N GLY A 69 -0.63 -17.38 -9.69
CA GLY A 69 -1.67 -17.55 -10.71
C GLY A 69 -3.01 -16.91 -10.36
N TYR A 70 -3.05 -16.00 -9.39
CA TYR A 70 -4.27 -15.28 -9.07
C TYR A 70 -4.57 -14.22 -10.14
N ALA A 71 -5.72 -14.37 -10.83
CA ALA A 71 -6.19 -13.37 -11.78
C ALA A 71 -6.46 -12.05 -11.03
N ALA A 72 -5.76 -10.99 -11.44
CA ALA A 72 -5.99 -9.67 -10.87
C ALA A 72 -7.30 -9.11 -11.45
N CYS A 73 -8.25 -8.76 -10.57
CA CYS A 73 -9.45 -8.04 -10.97
C CYS A 73 -9.13 -6.60 -11.40
N ASP A 74 -10.06 -5.93 -12.08
CA ASP A 74 -9.86 -4.56 -12.59
C ASP A 74 -9.45 -3.58 -11.49
N LEU A 75 -10.04 -3.68 -10.29
CA LEU A 75 -9.67 -2.85 -9.14
C LEU A 75 -8.23 -3.08 -8.67
N CYS A 76 -7.74 -4.31 -8.75
CA CYS A 76 -6.34 -4.62 -8.47
C CYS A 76 -5.41 -3.98 -9.49
N TRP A 77 -5.81 -3.88 -10.75
CA TRP A 77 -5.07 -3.17 -11.79
C TRP A 77 -5.02 -1.67 -11.54
N PHE A 78 -6.13 -1.05 -11.14
CA PHE A 78 -6.13 0.37 -10.76
C PHE A 78 -5.19 0.65 -9.59
N GLN A 79 -5.20 -0.17 -8.55
CA GLN A 79 -4.26 -0.02 -7.44
C GLN A 79 -2.80 -0.10 -7.90
N ARG A 80 -2.47 -1.00 -8.83
CA ARG A 80 -1.11 -1.15 -9.39
C ARG A 80 -0.68 0.09 -10.18
N ILE A 81 -1.59 0.68 -10.97
CA ILE A 81 -1.31 1.91 -11.73
C ILE A 81 -0.84 3.04 -10.81
N PHE A 82 -1.33 3.11 -9.58
CA PHE A 82 -0.91 4.12 -8.62
C PHE A 82 0.34 3.72 -7.82
N ILE A 83 0.54 2.44 -7.52
CA ILE A 83 1.68 1.98 -6.72
C ILE A 83 2.98 1.94 -7.53
N TYR A 84 2.96 1.51 -8.79
CA TYR A 84 4.17 1.36 -9.59
C TYR A 84 4.91 2.68 -9.84
N PRO A 85 4.24 3.78 -10.24
CA PRO A 85 4.91 5.07 -10.34
C PRO A 85 5.47 5.58 -9.02
N GLN A 86 4.86 5.23 -7.89
CA GLN A 86 5.36 5.63 -6.58
C GLN A 86 6.76 5.06 -6.28
N VAL A 87 7.03 3.82 -6.69
CA VAL A 87 8.37 3.23 -6.53
C VAL A 87 9.41 4.07 -7.26
N VAL A 88 9.09 4.50 -8.48
CA VAL A 88 10.01 5.31 -9.30
C VAL A 88 10.18 6.71 -8.70
N LEU A 89 9.07 7.37 -8.34
CA LEU A 89 9.10 8.73 -7.77
C LEU A 89 9.84 8.77 -6.43
N LEU A 90 9.55 7.83 -5.53
CA LEU A 90 10.21 7.76 -4.23
C LEU A 90 11.68 7.34 -4.34
N GLY A 91 12.00 6.45 -5.29
CA GLY A 91 13.38 6.08 -5.60
C GLY A 91 14.18 7.27 -6.12
N LEU A 92 13.60 8.08 -7.02
CA LEU A 92 14.23 9.32 -7.52
C LEU A 92 14.35 10.38 -6.42
N ALA A 93 13.33 10.52 -5.57
CA ALA A 93 13.36 11.44 -4.43
C ALA A 93 14.49 11.07 -3.45
N TRP A 94 14.68 9.78 -3.20
CA TRP A 94 15.77 9.30 -2.37
C TRP A 94 17.14 9.53 -3.03
N TRP A 95 17.27 9.19 -4.31
CA TRP A 95 18.56 9.33 -5.03
C TRP A 95 19.01 10.78 -5.19
N LYS A 96 18.05 11.67 -5.53
CA LYS A 96 18.33 13.10 -5.73
C LYS A 96 18.28 13.92 -4.45
N GLU A 97 17.91 13.32 -3.33
CA GLU A 97 17.64 14.02 -2.05
C GLU A 97 16.64 15.18 -2.18
N ASP A 98 15.77 15.11 -3.22
CA ASP A 98 14.80 16.16 -3.53
C ASP A 98 13.42 15.81 -2.96
N ARG A 99 13.03 16.54 -1.90
CA ARG A 99 11.73 16.36 -1.24
C ARG A 99 10.56 16.85 -2.08
N LYS A 100 10.77 17.71 -3.08
CA LYS A 100 9.68 18.19 -3.94
C LYS A 100 9.03 17.10 -4.77
N ILE A 101 9.76 16.02 -5.06
CA ILE A 101 9.23 14.86 -5.77
C ILE A 101 8.14 14.16 -4.94
N VAL A 102 8.21 14.24 -3.62
CA VAL A 102 7.21 13.65 -2.71
C VAL A 102 5.84 14.31 -2.88
N ASP A 103 5.79 15.60 -3.22
CA ASP A 103 4.54 16.34 -3.45
C ASP A 103 3.73 15.74 -4.61
N TYR A 104 4.40 15.09 -5.57
CA TYR A 104 3.74 14.36 -6.67
C TYR A 104 3.34 12.93 -6.25
N ALA A 105 4.06 12.33 -5.33
CA ALA A 105 3.73 11.00 -4.82
C ALA A 105 2.50 11.00 -3.90
N ILE A 106 2.26 12.10 -3.17
CA ILE A 106 1.12 12.24 -2.24
C ILE A 106 -0.24 12.08 -2.95
N PRO A 107 -0.58 12.83 -4.03
CA PRO A 107 -1.86 12.63 -4.71
C PRO A 107 -2.01 11.23 -5.29
N LEU A 108 -0.95 10.61 -5.82
CA LEU A 108 -1.01 9.23 -6.27
C LEU A 108 -1.36 8.27 -5.12
N ALA A 109 -0.78 8.49 -3.93
CA ALA A 109 -1.09 7.70 -2.75
C ALA A 109 -2.56 7.85 -2.33
N TRP A 110 -3.11 9.08 -2.39
CA TRP A 110 -4.52 9.34 -2.08
C TRP A 110 -5.47 8.59 -3.03
N PHE A 111 -5.21 8.64 -4.34
CA PHE A 111 -6.02 7.90 -5.31
C PHE A 111 -5.89 6.38 -5.11
N GLY A 112 -4.68 5.88 -4.89
CA GLY A 112 -4.47 4.47 -4.58
C GLY A 112 -5.20 4.03 -3.31
N ALA A 113 -5.18 4.85 -2.26
CA ALA A 113 -5.90 4.59 -1.01
C ALA A 113 -7.43 4.60 -1.21
N ALA A 114 -7.96 5.54 -2.02
CA ALA A 114 -9.39 5.59 -2.34
C ALA A 114 -9.87 4.30 -3.04
N PHE A 115 -9.09 3.81 -4.02
CA PHE A 115 -9.39 2.53 -4.67
C PHE A 115 -9.27 1.34 -3.71
N ALA A 116 -8.31 1.36 -2.79
CA ALA A 116 -8.16 0.30 -1.79
C ALA A 116 -9.34 0.26 -0.81
N VAL A 117 -9.81 1.42 -0.34
CA VAL A 117 -11.01 1.54 0.51
C VAL A 117 -12.25 1.06 -0.24
N TYR A 118 -12.42 1.47 -1.51
CA TYR A 118 -13.52 1.03 -2.34
C TYR A 118 -13.52 -0.49 -2.57
N HIS A 119 -12.35 -1.08 -2.85
CA HIS A 119 -12.19 -2.52 -3.00
C HIS A 119 -12.57 -3.27 -1.70
N ASN A 120 -12.14 -2.73 -0.56
CA ASN A 120 -12.49 -3.30 0.75
C ASN A 120 -13.99 -3.22 1.02
N TYR A 121 -14.64 -2.09 0.66
CA TYR A 121 -16.09 -1.92 0.76
C TYR A 121 -16.86 -2.98 -0.04
N ILE A 122 -16.44 -3.27 -1.29
CA ILE A 122 -17.05 -4.33 -2.12
C ILE A 122 -16.83 -5.70 -1.50
N TYR A 123 -15.65 -5.99 -0.98
CA TYR A 123 -15.32 -7.27 -0.35
C TYR A 123 -16.24 -7.59 0.85
N TYR A 124 -16.66 -6.57 1.60
CA TYR A 124 -17.60 -6.73 2.72
C TYR A 124 -19.09 -6.67 2.31
N GLY A 125 -19.41 -6.79 1.03
CA GLY A 125 -20.79 -6.91 0.53
C GLY A 125 -21.42 -5.61 0.05
N GLY A 126 -20.63 -4.58 -0.21
CA GLY A 126 -21.11 -3.35 -0.85
C GLY A 126 -21.54 -3.58 -2.30
N THR A 127 -22.46 -2.73 -2.78
CA THR A 127 -22.92 -2.78 -4.18
C THR A 127 -21.80 -2.31 -5.12
N PRO A 128 -21.36 -3.14 -6.09
CA PRO A 128 -20.28 -2.78 -6.99
C PRO A 128 -20.74 -1.77 -8.03
N PHE A 129 -20.04 -0.63 -8.12
CA PHE A 129 -20.14 0.29 -9.26
C PHE A 129 -19.37 -0.23 -10.49
N PHE A 130 -18.30 -0.99 -10.25
CA PHE A 130 -17.52 -1.70 -11.28
C PHE A 130 -17.62 -3.19 -11.00
N ASN A 131 -17.95 -3.97 -12.02
CA ASN A 131 -17.97 -5.43 -11.89
C ASN A 131 -16.56 -5.93 -11.60
N CYS A 132 -16.31 -6.33 -10.37
CA CYS A 132 -15.11 -7.06 -10.00
C CYS A 132 -15.34 -8.54 -10.27
N SER A 133 -15.57 -8.89 -11.54
CA SER A 133 -15.60 -10.29 -11.96
C SER A 133 -14.16 -10.78 -12.00
N ALA A 134 -13.71 -11.40 -10.92
CA ALA A 134 -12.63 -12.37 -10.99
C ALA A 134 -13.17 -13.57 -11.78
N GLU A 135 -13.29 -13.43 -13.10
CA GLU A 135 -13.52 -14.58 -13.96
C GLU A 135 -12.29 -15.48 -13.87
N GLY A 136 -12.42 -16.55 -13.09
CA GLY A 136 -11.39 -17.57 -13.07
C GLY A 136 -11.27 -18.42 -11.81
N VAL A 137 -12.13 -18.29 -10.80
CA VAL A 137 -12.21 -19.29 -9.74
C VAL A 137 -13.64 -19.73 -9.54
N SER A 138 -14.11 -20.57 -10.48
CA SER A 138 -15.17 -21.52 -10.17
C SER A 138 -14.54 -22.62 -9.34
N LEU A 139 -14.78 -22.63 -8.05
CA LEU A 139 -14.66 -23.84 -7.24
C LEU A 139 -15.79 -24.76 -7.56
#